data_18bc9776a5a91288944b8eb79841ec93
#
_entry.id   18bc9776a5a91288944b8eb79841ec93
#
_cell.length_a   1.000
_cell.length_b   1.000
_cell.length_c   1.000
_cell.angle_alpha   90.00
_cell.angle_beta   90.00
_cell.angle_gamma   90.00
#
_symmetry.space_group_name_H-M   'P 1'
#
loop_
_entity.id
_entity.type
_entity.pdbx_description
1 polymer ?
#
loop_
_entity_poly.entity_id
_entity_poly.type
_entity_poly.pdbx_seq_one_letter_code
_entity_poly.pdbx_strand_id
1 'polypeptide(L)'
;LGYDVTAIMQLKVEGVALTEIVDRLRDQKQIISVYEVTGDYDIIAIGKFEDTDGMDAQIKKLLADVDIRESNTSVVLNAVNENDQFELDVDEK
;
A
#
# COMPACT_ATOMS: atom_id res chain seq x y z
N LEU A 1 -11.63 -15.28 -10.82
CA LEU A 1 -10.44 -15.33 -10.33
C LEU A 1 -9.76 -14.08 -10.36
N GLY A 2 -9.09 -13.72 -9.51
CA GLY A 2 -8.43 -12.52 -9.51
C GLY A 2 -8.24 -12.00 -8.15
N TYR A 3 -7.89 -10.77 -8.06
CA TYR A 3 -7.60 -10.13 -6.80
C TYR A 3 -8.74 -9.17 -6.52
N ASP A 4 -9.68 -9.64 -5.73
CA ASP A 4 -10.92 -8.90 -5.47
C ASP A 4 -10.83 -7.93 -4.31
N VAL A 5 -9.81 -8.05 -3.48
CA VAL A 5 -9.70 -7.23 -2.28
C VAL A 5 -8.53 -6.27 -2.43
N THR A 6 -8.81 -4.98 -2.27
CA THR A 6 -7.79 -3.95 -2.32
C THR A 6 -7.62 -3.36 -0.93
N ALA A 7 -6.39 -3.29 -0.47
CA ALA A 7 -6.07 -2.69 0.82
C ALA A 7 -5.13 -1.51 0.62
N ILE A 8 -5.38 -0.45 1.37
CA ILE A 8 -4.53 0.72 1.39
C ILE A 8 -3.90 0.79 2.76
N MET A 9 -2.58 0.67 2.82
CA MET A 9 -1.85 0.63 4.08
C MET A 9 -1.07 1.91 4.25
N GLN A 10 -1.26 2.57 5.37
CA GLN A 10 -0.52 3.77 5.73
C GLN A 10 0.40 3.41 6.88
N LEU A 11 1.67 3.67 6.71
CA LEU A 11 2.68 3.25 7.70
C LEU A 11 3.49 4.43 8.19
N LYS A 12 3.72 4.44 9.49
CA LYS A 12 4.64 5.35 10.12
C LYS A 12 5.85 4.53 10.54
N VAL A 13 7.03 4.89 10.09
CA VAL A 13 8.22 4.06 10.29
C VAL A 13 9.36 4.89 10.88
N GLU A 14 10.32 4.19 11.49
CA GLU A 14 11.56 4.84 11.91
C GLU A 14 12.33 5.26 10.67
N GLY A 15 12.82 6.50 10.66
CA GLY A 15 13.47 7.06 9.48
C GLY A 15 14.64 6.23 8.98
N VAL A 16 15.42 5.65 9.91
CA VAL A 16 16.58 4.86 9.51
C VAL A 16 16.17 3.56 8.80
N ALA A 17 14.95 3.11 9.00
CA ALA A 17 14.48 1.86 8.42
C ALA A 17 13.63 2.06 7.17
N LEU A 18 13.44 3.31 6.76
CA LEU A 18 12.52 3.62 5.67
C LEU A 18 12.85 2.87 4.38
N THR A 19 14.10 2.96 3.96
CA THR A 19 14.52 2.34 2.71
C THR A 19 14.34 0.83 2.74
N GLU A 20 14.70 0.22 3.85
CA GLU A 20 14.61 -1.21 4.01
C GLU A 20 13.15 -1.68 3.96
N ILE A 21 12.26 -0.95 4.61
CA ILE A 21 10.84 -1.30 4.61
C ILE A 21 10.25 -1.12 3.22
N VAL A 22 10.59 -0.03 2.55
CA VAL A 22 10.12 0.21 1.18
C VAL A 22 10.57 -0.93 0.26
N ASP A 23 11.83 -1.32 0.35
CA ASP A 23 12.35 -2.39 -0.49
C ASP A 23 11.65 -3.71 -0.23
N ARG A 24 11.37 -4.00 1.03
CA ARG A 24 10.68 -5.22 1.40
C ARG A 24 9.25 -5.24 0.87
N LEU A 25 8.58 -4.09 0.93
CA LEU A 25 7.23 -3.98 0.39
C LEU A 25 7.20 -4.17 -1.12
N ARG A 26 8.15 -3.56 -1.80
CA ARG A 26 8.23 -3.68 -3.26
C ARG A 26 8.42 -5.10 -3.73
N ASP A 27 9.06 -5.92 -2.92
CA ASP A 27 9.32 -7.31 -3.29
C ASP A 27 8.11 -8.22 -3.15
N GLN A 28 7.06 -7.73 -2.52
CA GLN A 28 5.86 -8.55 -2.31
C GLN A 28 4.96 -8.47 -3.53
N LYS A 29 4.62 -9.63 -4.07
CA LYS A 29 3.87 -9.73 -5.30
C LYS A 29 2.48 -9.09 -5.21
N GLN A 30 1.85 -9.14 -4.04
CA GLN A 30 0.53 -8.55 -3.85
C GLN A 30 0.57 -7.02 -3.75
N ILE A 31 1.74 -6.44 -3.51
CA ILE A 31 1.86 -4.99 -3.36
C ILE A 31 2.05 -4.40 -4.75
N ILE A 32 1.09 -3.59 -5.17
CA ILE A 32 1.10 -3.04 -6.52
C ILE A 32 1.64 -1.62 -6.57
N SER A 33 1.64 -0.92 -5.43
CA SER A 33 2.15 0.46 -5.40
C SER A 33 2.72 0.74 -4.02
N VAL A 34 3.83 1.46 -3.99
CA VAL A 34 4.44 1.92 -2.74
C VAL A 34 4.83 3.37 -2.95
N TYR A 35 4.37 4.24 -2.07
CA TYR A 35 4.67 5.66 -2.12
C TYR A 35 5.30 6.11 -0.81
N GLU A 36 6.31 6.96 -0.92
CA GLU A 36 6.81 7.67 0.26
C GLU A 36 6.08 9.01 0.24
N VAL A 37 5.49 9.37 1.35
CA VAL A 37 4.59 10.52 1.40
C VAL A 37 4.94 11.45 2.53
N THR A 38 4.37 12.65 2.47
CA THR A 38 4.45 13.60 3.58
C THR A 38 3.17 13.52 4.40
N GLY A 39 3.18 14.10 5.57
CA GLY A 39 2.01 14.13 6.43
C GLY A 39 2.19 13.23 7.64
N ASP A 40 1.09 12.68 8.11
CA ASP A 40 1.12 11.89 9.34
C ASP A 40 1.77 10.53 9.16
N TYR A 41 1.80 10.05 7.96
CA TYR A 41 2.40 8.75 7.64
C TYR A 41 3.56 8.94 6.69
N ASP A 42 4.42 7.93 6.63
CA ASP A 42 5.64 8.00 5.82
C ASP A 42 5.52 7.20 4.54
N ILE A 43 4.73 6.14 4.57
CA ILE A 43 4.58 5.24 3.42
C ILE A 43 3.11 4.94 3.20
N ILE A 44 2.69 4.93 1.95
CA ILE A 44 1.40 4.38 1.57
C ILE A 44 1.65 3.26 0.59
N ALA A 45 1.13 2.09 0.91
CA ALA A 45 1.25 0.93 0.01
C ALA A 45 -0.14 0.43 -0.34
N ILE A 46 -0.30 0.03 -1.58
CA ILE A 46 -1.57 -0.52 -2.06
C ILE A 46 -1.35 -1.97 -2.42
N GLY A 47 -2.19 -2.84 -1.87
CA GLY A 47 -2.10 -4.26 -2.11
C GLY A 47 -3.38 -4.81 -2.69
N LYS A 48 -3.24 -5.89 -3.46
CA LYS A 48 -4.37 -6.62 -4.03
C LYS A 48 -4.31 -8.06 -3.55
N PHE A 49 -5.43 -8.56 -3.08
CA PHE A 49 -5.50 -9.88 -2.47
C PHE A 49 -6.71 -10.64 -3.01
N GLU A 50 -6.65 -11.95 -2.96
CA GLU A 50 -7.75 -12.77 -3.47
C GLU A 50 -8.94 -12.76 -2.54
N ASP A 51 -8.68 -12.73 -1.23
CA ASP A 51 -9.74 -12.69 -0.24
C ASP A 51 -9.23 -12.02 1.02
N THR A 52 -10.13 -11.81 1.97
CA THR A 52 -9.77 -11.09 3.20
C THR A 52 -8.90 -11.93 4.13
N ASP A 53 -9.04 -13.24 4.12
CA ASP A 53 -8.22 -14.09 4.96
C ASP A 53 -6.76 -14.05 4.51
N GLY A 54 -6.54 -14.14 3.23
CA GLY A 54 -5.21 -14.02 2.66
C GLY A 54 -4.62 -12.66 2.90
N MET A 55 -5.45 -11.62 2.79
CA MET A 55 -5.02 -10.27 3.07
C MET A 55 -4.56 -10.13 4.51
N ASP A 56 -5.36 -10.59 5.46
CA ASP A 56 -5.03 -10.46 6.88
C ASP A 56 -3.71 -11.17 7.20
N ALA A 57 -3.55 -12.38 6.70
CA ALA A 57 -2.33 -13.14 6.95
C ALA A 57 -1.10 -12.44 6.38
N GLN A 58 -1.22 -11.94 5.16
CA GLN A 58 -0.09 -11.29 4.50
C GLN A 58 0.25 -9.96 5.14
N ILE A 59 -0.74 -9.17 5.49
CA ILE A 59 -0.52 -7.88 6.12
C ILE A 59 0.11 -8.06 7.49
N LYS A 60 -0.35 -9.03 8.26
CA LYS A 60 0.22 -9.32 9.56
C LYS A 60 1.71 -9.62 9.42
N LYS A 61 2.05 -10.40 8.42
CA LYS A 61 3.42 -10.74 8.17
C LYS A 61 4.25 -9.55 7.74
N LEU A 62 3.71 -8.72 6.85
CA LEU A 62 4.41 -7.55 6.37
C LEU A 62 4.65 -6.51 7.45
N LEU A 63 3.70 -6.37 8.35
CA LEU A 63 3.77 -5.33 9.38
C LEU A 63 4.37 -5.79 10.69
N ALA A 64 4.86 -7.02 10.76
CA ALA A 64 5.50 -7.53 11.96
C ALA A 64 6.96 -7.08 12.00
N ASP A 65 7.15 -5.78 12.16
CA ASP A 65 8.49 -5.18 12.18
C ASP A 65 8.48 -4.10 13.24
N VAL A 66 9.45 -4.14 14.14
CA VAL A 66 9.49 -3.18 15.23
C VAL A 66 9.69 -1.76 14.75
N ASP A 67 10.22 -1.59 13.55
CA ASP A 67 10.44 -0.26 12.99
C ASP A 67 9.20 0.33 12.36
N ILE A 68 8.13 -0.46 12.23
CA ILE A 68 6.85 0.08 11.84
C ILE A 68 6.13 0.49 13.11
N ARG A 69 6.11 1.80 13.36
CA ARG A 69 5.62 2.36 14.62
C ARG A 69 4.10 2.37 14.67
N GLU A 70 3.50 2.58 13.54
CA GLU A 70 2.06 2.74 13.48
C GLU A 70 1.58 2.32 12.11
N SER A 71 0.45 1.67 12.02
CA SER A 71 -0.10 1.31 10.72
C SER A 71 -1.61 1.50 10.73
N ASN A 72 -2.14 1.84 9.57
CA ASN A 72 -3.57 1.99 9.39
C ASN A 72 -3.91 1.36 8.05
N THR A 73 -4.70 0.30 8.09
CA THR A 73 -5.07 -0.42 6.87
C THR A 73 -6.54 -0.21 6.58
N SER A 74 -6.84 0.24 5.39
CA SER A 74 -8.20 0.41 4.92
C SER A 74 -8.47 -0.57 3.80
N VAL A 75 -9.61 -1.23 3.86
CA VAL A 75 -10.04 -2.13 2.81
C VAL A 75 -11.04 -1.39 1.95
N VAL A 76 -10.82 -1.40 0.64
CA VAL A 76 -11.72 -0.71 -0.27
C VAL A 76 -13.03 -1.46 -0.34
N LEU A 77 -14.11 -0.80 0.03
CA LEU A 77 -15.43 -1.39 -0.05
C LEU A 77 -16.04 -1.23 -1.43
N ASN A 78 -15.76 -0.12 -2.06
CA ASN A 78 -16.36 0.20 -3.34
C ASN A 78 -15.46 1.18 -4.09
N ALA A 79 -14.95 0.75 -5.24
CA ALA A 79 -14.15 1.63 -6.07
C ALA A 79 -15.11 2.47 -6.90
N VAL A 80 -15.38 3.67 -6.42
CA VAL A 80 -16.33 4.56 -7.07
C VAL A 80 -15.82 5.02 -8.42
N ASN A 81 -14.52 5.26 -8.50
CA ASN A 81 -13.90 5.68 -9.75
C ASN A 81 -12.46 5.20 -9.73
N GLU A 82 -12.08 4.42 -10.72
CA GLU A 82 -10.74 3.87 -10.77
C GLU A 82 -10.25 3.93 -12.20
N ASN A 83 -9.22 4.76 -12.43
CA ASN A 83 -8.61 4.91 -13.73
C ASN A 83 -7.21 4.35 -13.70
N ASP A 84 -6.97 3.34 -14.51
CA ASP A 84 -5.65 2.76 -14.63
C ASP A 84 -4.70 3.66 -15.39
N GLN A 85 -5.26 4.54 -16.19
CA GLN A 85 -4.45 5.45 -16.97
C GLN A 85 -4.80 6.86 -16.60
N PHE A 86 -3.82 7.59 -16.17
CA PHE A 86 -4.00 8.98 -15.86
C PHE A 86 -3.23 9.79 -16.86
N GLU A 87 -3.91 10.70 -17.54
CA GLU A 87 -3.30 11.53 -18.53
C GLU A 87 -3.49 12.94 -18.18
N LEU A 88 -2.42 13.68 -18.03
CA LEU A 88 -2.50 15.07 -17.77
C LEU A 88 -2.65 15.77 -19.08
N ASP A 89 -3.70 16.51 -19.24
CA ASP A 89 -3.97 17.18 -20.47
C ASP A 89 -3.26 18.49 -20.51
N VAL A 90 -1.95 18.44 -20.70
CA VAL A 90 -1.17 19.64 -20.58
C VAL A 90 -0.91 20.28 -21.88
N ASP A 91 -1.30 19.66 -22.95
CA ASP A 91 -1.03 20.28 -24.18
C ASP A 91 -2.00 21.23 -24.53
N GLU A 92 -2.90 21.34 -23.84
CA GLU A 92 -3.73 22.29 -24.09
C GLU A 92 -3.10 23.45 -23.89
N LYS A 93 -2.58 23.67 -23.95
CA LYS A 93 -1.95 24.76 -23.84
C LYS A 93 -1.96 25.35 -24.43
#